data_4aa9916a74fed7b2d7611ea87089226a
#
_entry.id   4aa9916a74fed7b2d7611ea87089226a
#
_cell.length_a   1.000
_cell.length_b   1.000
_cell.length_c   1.000
_cell.angle_alpha   90.00
_cell.angle_beta   90.00
_cell.angle_gamma   90.00
#
_symmetry.space_group_name_H-M   'P 1'
#
loop_
_entity.id
_entity.type
_entity.pdbx_description
1 polymer ?
#
loop_
_entity_poly.entity_id
_entity_poly.type
_entity_poly.pdbx_seq_one_letter_code
_entity_poly.pdbx_strand_id
1 'polypeptide(L)'
;MTGVAPKKIAELNAELRNALITAIILTKTTPKTFLVRDSPEFRGVMSFTLRDSKRHIINCKVWGTKELVAEYNRKFKIYDIIDVITPSVVPTLVHDKSTLVDNVRFQPLSTVPFSLVLNEGQGRLDTNNCRDMDAFRELHNLRRVPHKPLCSALKLQDVRCAVKESSAKEQFVDLLVLVAAQRPVKEVRSKRSGEMLSCLELIVIDSSYSDGVMLSIWQADWILRAQQYWEGMHTVLHLIEVKLAFSEFYKSTTLTFSGRTLVYENPIGAEVDALMQFAATITTKPWDSLAYTMNSQVDAAEIKTQMTVKQLYARAEGELKDDKEQFTAVVYAMLTHFDFDGTGQVISRRCKSCHSLLTRNQNECDAPKCQLEFSLNHDGAQYESFFNINVQFSDHTGTLVEARLSGAIAERVLALTPNEYQTLSEHEKAQCKWKFLMDYFEVKLLVRKESAVRRQMSVIVVDMRVIQIPELAEKICVF
;
A
#
# COMPACT_ATOMS: atom_id res chain seq x y z
N MET A 1 -51.48 4.74 -11.55
CA MET A 1 -50.11 4.50 -11.03
C MET A 1 -49.24 4.28 -12.25
N THR A 2 -48.47 5.28 -12.67
CA THR A 2 -47.46 5.09 -13.71
C THR A 2 -46.32 4.30 -13.07
N GLY A 3 -46.31 2.98 -13.31
CA GLY A 3 -45.34 2.06 -12.72
C GLY A 3 -43.94 2.40 -13.19
N VAL A 4 -42.99 2.32 -12.27
CA VAL A 4 -41.57 2.42 -12.57
C VAL A 4 -41.17 1.16 -13.36
N ALA A 5 -40.59 1.34 -14.55
CA ALA A 5 -40.24 0.22 -15.43
C ALA A 5 -38.76 -0.16 -15.28
N PRO A 6 -38.43 -1.46 -15.04
CA PRO A 6 -37.06 -1.94 -15.07
C PRO A 6 -36.41 -1.68 -16.44
N LYS A 7 -35.19 -1.13 -16.41
CA LYS A 7 -34.39 -0.80 -17.59
C LYS A 7 -32.95 -1.17 -17.40
N LYS A 8 -32.31 -1.62 -18.46
CA LYS A 8 -30.84 -1.80 -18.49
C LYS A 8 -30.17 -0.52 -18.95
N ILE A 9 -28.88 -0.34 -18.56
CA ILE A 9 -28.07 0.80 -18.99
C ILE A 9 -27.99 0.92 -20.51
N ALA A 10 -28.00 -0.21 -21.22
CA ALA A 10 -28.04 -0.25 -22.69
C ALA A 10 -29.30 0.35 -23.32
N GLU A 11 -30.41 0.39 -22.59
CA GLU A 11 -31.71 0.84 -23.07
C GLU A 11 -32.02 2.32 -22.78
N LEU A 12 -31.06 3.01 -22.19
CA LEU A 12 -31.23 4.39 -21.77
C LEU A 12 -31.24 5.34 -22.96
N ASN A 13 -32.17 6.31 -22.91
CA ASN A 13 -32.23 7.45 -23.79
C ASN A 13 -32.68 8.70 -23.03
N ALA A 14 -32.48 9.89 -23.60
CA ALA A 14 -32.75 11.17 -22.93
C ALA A 14 -34.25 11.42 -22.64
N GLU A 15 -35.14 10.73 -23.30
CA GLU A 15 -36.60 10.90 -23.12
C GLU A 15 -37.14 9.99 -22.01
N LEU A 16 -36.36 9.05 -21.54
CA LEU A 16 -36.77 8.05 -20.57
C LEU A 16 -37.15 8.69 -19.23
N ARG A 17 -38.37 8.37 -18.79
CA ARG A 17 -38.90 8.78 -17.48
C ARG A 17 -39.30 7.52 -16.70
N ASN A 18 -39.34 7.64 -15.38
CA ASN A 18 -39.78 6.54 -14.49
C ASN A 18 -39.01 5.23 -14.66
N ALA A 19 -37.72 5.29 -14.93
CA ALA A 19 -36.86 4.11 -15.00
C ALA A 19 -36.48 3.59 -13.63
N LEU A 20 -36.35 2.26 -13.52
CA LEU A 20 -35.70 1.55 -12.44
C LEU A 20 -34.44 0.86 -12.99
N ILE A 21 -33.28 1.21 -12.49
CA ILE A 21 -32.01 0.61 -12.91
C ILE A 21 -31.41 -0.10 -11.72
N THR A 22 -31.28 -1.42 -11.81
CA THR A 22 -30.59 -2.23 -10.80
C THR A 22 -29.14 -2.42 -11.25
N ALA A 23 -28.18 -2.02 -10.41
CA ALA A 23 -26.76 -2.05 -10.76
C ALA A 23 -25.85 -2.23 -9.55
N ILE A 24 -24.66 -2.75 -9.78
CA ILE A 24 -23.58 -2.81 -8.77
C ILE A 24 -22.77 -1.50 -8.77
N ILE A 25 -22.40 -1.04 -7.59
CA ILE A 25 -21.52 0.11 -7.41
C ILE A 25 -20.08 -0.32 -7.64
N LEU A 26 -19.40 0.21 -8.67
CA LEU A 26 -17.97 -0.05 -8.90
C LEU A 26 -17.06 0.86 -8.07
N THR A 27 -17.44 2.14 -7.98
CA THR A 27 -16.74 3.13 -7.14
C THR A 27 -17.67 4.30 -6.84
N LYS A 28 -17.30 5.12 -5.86
CA LYS A 28 -18.03 6.34 -5.52
C LYS A 28 -17.05 7.46 -5.14
N THR A 29 -17.50 8.71 -5.27
CA THR A 29 -16.70 9.87 -4.86
C THR A 29 -17.02 10.26 -3.42
N THR A 30 -16.06 10.85 -2.74
CA THR A 30 -16.31 11.50 -1.45
C THR A 30 -17.33 12.64 -1.64
N PRO A 31 -18.32 12.77 -0.75
CA PRO A 31 -19.27 13.87 -0.77
C PRO A 31 -18.58 15.22 -0.75
N LYS A 32 -19.04 16.13 -1.61
CA LYS A 32 -18.64 17.55 -1.57
C LYS A 32 -19.82 18.38 -1.15
N THR A 33 -19.62 19.25 -0.18
CA THR A 33 -20.62 20.20 0.32
C THR A 33 -20.22 21.61 -0.04
N PHE A 34 -21.20 22.43 -0.37
CA PHE A 34 -21.02 23.84 -0.69
C PHE A 34 -22.23 24.65 -0.24
N LEU A 35 -21.98 25.91 0.06
CA LEU A 35 -23.04 26.86 0.39
C LEU A 35 -23.72 27.33 -0.89
N VAL A 36 -25.04 27.34 -0.90
CA VAL A 36 -25.82 27.90 -2.04
C VAL A 36 -25.66 29.39 -2.05
N ARG A 37 -25.46 29.99 -3.23
CA ARG A 37 -25.44 31.45 -3.36
C ARG A 37 -26.80 32.04 -2.89
N ASP A 38 -26.72 33.03 -2.07
CA ASP A 38 -27.87 33.78 -1.53
C ASP A 38 -28.83 32.97 -0.62
N SER A 39 -28.37 31.81 -0.08
CA SER A 39 -29.11 30.99 0.89
C SER A 39 -28.17 30.48 1.98
N PRO A 40 -28.61 30.38 3.23
CA PRO A 40 -27.85 29.76 4.31
C PRO A 40 -27.79 28.25 4.21
N GLU A 41 -28.37 27.63 3.17
CA GLU A 41 -28.47 26.19 3.02
C GLU A 41 -27.22 25.59 2.43
N PHE A 42 -26.76 24.48 3.03
CA PHE A 42 -25.70 23.65 2.49
C PHE A 42 -26.30 22.58 1.57
N ARG A 43 -25.80 22.51 0.36
CA ARG A 43 -26.07 21.40 -0.56
C ARG A 43 -24.84 20.50 -0.71
N GLY A 44 -25.11 19.27 -1.08
CA GLY A 44 -24.10 18.27 -1.31
C GLY A 44 -24.21 17.66 -2.71
N VAL A 45 -23.08 17.14 -3.18
CA VAL A 45 -22.99 16.35 -4.40
C VAL A 45 -22.04 15.19 -4.19
N MET A 46 -22.41 14.02 -4.70
CA MET A 46 -21.55 12.87 -4.85
C MET A 46 -21.86 12.11 -6.12
N SER A 47 -20.97 11.21 -6.53
CA SER A 47 -21.18 10.41 -7.73
C SER A 47 -20.89 8.94 -7.42
N PHE A 48 -21.68 8.08 -8.06
CA PHE A 48 -21.50 6.65 -8.12
C PHE A 48 -21.17 6.24 -9.54
N THR A 49 -20.27 5.28 -9.71
CA THR A 49 -20.10 4.59 -11.00
C THR A 49 -20.76 3.23 -10.90
N LEU A 50 -21.72 2.98 -11.76
CA LEU A 50 -22.63 1.87 -11.71
C LEU A 50 -22.44 0.95 -12.91
N ARG A 51 -22.73 -0.35 -12.73
CA ARG A 51 -22.63 -1.36 -13.76
C ARG A 51 -23.77 -2.37 -13.64
N ASP A 52 -24.43 -2.70 -14.76
CA ASP A 52 -25.52 -3.68 -14.79
C ASP A 52 -25.25 -4.90 -15.68
N SER A 53 -24.15 -4.88 -16.41
CA SER A 53 -23.80 -5.91 -17.39
C SER A 53 -22.29 -5.96 -17.65
N LYS A 54 -21.81 -6.94 -18.41
CA LYS A 54 -20.39 -7.05 -18.76
C LYS A 54 -19.83 -5.85 -19.55
N ARG A 55 -20.70 -5.09 -20.24
CA ARG A 55 -20.27 -4.05 -21.19
C ARG A 55 -20.60 -2.62 -20.74
N HIS A 56 -21.63 -2.42 -19.94
CA HIS A 56 -22.19 -1.09 -19.72
C HIS A 56 -21.87 -0.56 -18.32
N ILE A 57 -21.18 0.56 -18.31
CA ILE A 57 -20.83 1.34 -17.11
C ILE A 57 -21.38 2.75 -17.30
N ILE A 58 -21.98 3.31 -16.24
CA ILE A 58 -22.56 4.65 -16.24
C ILE A 58 -22.25 5.37 -14.94
N ASN A 59 -22.08 6.68 -15.03
CA ASN A 59 -21.95 7.54 -13.85
C ASN A 59 -23.31 8.08 -13.43
N CYS A 60 -23.57 8.05 -12.12
CA CYS A 60 -24.78 8.58 -11.50
C CYS A 60 -24.39 9.68 -10.52
N LYS A 61 -24.80 10.93 -10.77
CA LYS A 61 -24.56 12.07 -9.92
C LYS A 61 -25.77 12.33 -9.05
N VAL A 62 -25.56 12.46 -7.75
CA VAL A 62 -26.60 12.73 -6.76
C VAL A 62 -26.44 14.13 -6.21
N TRP A 63 -27.50 14.92 -6.27
CA TRP A 63 -27.61 16.26 -5.73
C TRP A 63 -28.68 16.29 -4.65
N GLY A 64 -28.38 16.88 -3.50
CA GLY A 64 -29.35 17.00 -2.41
C GLY A 64 -28.82 17.86 -1.27
N THR A 65 -29.49 17.78 -0.14
CA THR A 65 -29.02 18.33 1.14
C THR A 65 -27.72 17.65 1.56
N LYS A 66 -26.95 18.33 2.40
CA LYS A 66 -25.72 17.78 3.01
C LYS A 66 -26.03 16.46 3.73
N GLU A 67 -27.15 16.38 4.40
CA GLU A 67 -27.61 15.23 5.19
C GLU A 67 -27.92 14.03 4.30
N LEU A 68 -28.67 14.23 3.20
CA LEU A 68 -29.00 13.16 2.25
C LEU A 68 -27.75 12.56 1.60
N VAL A 69 -26.82 13.41 1.16
CA VAL A 69 -25.60 12.94 0.50
C VAL A 69 -24.70 12.20 1.51
N ALA A 70 -24.63 12.68 2.76
CA ALA A 70 -23.91 12.01 3.83
C ALA A 70 -24.55 10.66 4.20
N GLU A 71 -25.88 10.57 4.21
CA GLU A 71 -26.62 9.32 4.42
C GLU A 71 -26.31 8.31 3.32
N TYR A 72 -26.40 8.70 2.06
CA TYR A 72 -26.10 7.81 0.92
C TYR A 72 -24.64 7.34 0.94
N ASN A 73 -23.70 8.21 1.32
CA ASN A 73 -22.31 7.82 1.48
C ASN A 73 -22.09 6.76 2.56
N ARG A 74 -22.83 6.83 3.66
CA ARG A 74 -22.77 5.83 4.75
C ARG A 74 -23.49 4.54 4.39
N LYS A 75 -24.66 4.64 3.74
CA LYS A 75 -25.56 3.52 3.44
C LYS A 75 -25.01 2.63 2.34
N PHE A 76 -24.52 3.21 1.23
CA PHE A 76 -24.13 2.48 0.05
C PHE A 76 -22.60 2.32 -0.04
N LYS A 77 -22.14 1.08 -0.06
CA LYS A 77 -20.72 0.72 -0.12
C LYS A 77 -20.30 0.30 -1.52
N ILE A 78 -19.00 0.24 -1.76
CA ILE A 78 -18.44 -0.32 -3.00
C ILE A 78 -18.86 -1.77 -3.12
N TYR A 79 -19.35 -2.14 -4.31
CA TYR A 79 -19.91 -3.44 -4.70
C TYR A 79 -21.27 -3.78 -4.08
N ASP A 80 -21.93 -2.86 -3.43
CA ASP A 80 -23.36 -3.03 -3.13
C ASP A 80 -24.17 -3.01 -4.43
N ILE A 81 -25.24 -3.79 -4.46
CA ILE A 81 -26.24 -3.76 -5.52
C ILE A 81 -27.37 -2.85 -5.08
N ILE A 82 -27.65 -1.85 -5.90
CA ILE A 82 -28.62 -0.81 -5.61
C ILE A 82 -29.64 -0.64 -6.73
N ASP A 83 -30.78 -0.08 -6.36
CA ASP A 83 -31.83 0.36 -7.26
C ASP A 83 -31.77 1.88 -7.41
N VAL A 84 -31.59 2.35 -8.64
CA VAL A 84 -31.69 3.75 -9.03
C VAL A 84 -33.08 4.00 -9.56
N ILE A 85 -33.88 4.74 -8.79
CA ILE A 85 -35.32 4.92 -9.06
C ILE A 85 -35.54 6.32 -9.62
N THR A 86 -36.18 6.38 -10.78
CA THR A 86 -36.55 7.62 -11.50
C THR A 86 -35.40 8.62 -11.69
N PRO A 87 -34.21 8.19 -12.17
CA PRO A 87 -33.15 9.12 -12.49
C PRO A 87 -33.50 9.94 -13.73
N SER A 88 -32.99 11.16 -13.80
CA SER A 88 -32.91 11.91 -15.05
C SER A 88 -31.75 11.38 -15.89
N VAL A 89 -32.02 11.02 -17.15
CA VAL A 89 -31.00 10.57 -18.11
C VAL A 89 -30.52 11.79 -18.89
N VAL A 90 -29.26 12.15 -18.71
CA VAL A 90 -28.65 13.34 -19.32
C VAL A 90 -27.61 12.91 -20.36
N PRO A 91 -27.71 13.35 -21.62
CA PRO A 91 -26.66 13.09 -22.61
C PRO A 91 -25.34 13.67 -22.17
N THR A 92 -24.27 12.90 -22.32
CA THR A 92 -22.91 13.39 -22.09
C THR A 92 -22.46 14.05 -23.39
N LEU A 93 -22.56 15.38 -23.48
CA LEU A 93 -22.21 16.14 -24.67
C LEU A 93 -20.70 16.02 -24.94
N VAL A 94 -20.35 15.46 -26.09
CA VAL A 94 -18.97 15.28 -26.56
C VAL A 94 -18.35 16.58 -27.10
N HIS A 95 -19.15 17.66 -27.24
CA HIS A 95 -18.77 18.84 -28.00
C HIS A 95 -18.06 19.96 -27.21
N ASP A 96 -18.05 19.91 -25.89
CA ASP A 96 -17.33 20.91 -25.11
C ASP A 96 -16.04 20.33 -24.50
N LYS A 97 -14.91 20.60 -25.15
CA LYS A 97 -13.59 20.12 -24.72
C LYS A 97 -13.25 20.53 -23.27
N SER A 98 -13.81 21.64 -22.78
CA SER A 98 -13.59 22.12 -21.41
C SER A 98 -14.36 21.31 -20.38
N THR A 99 -15.64 21.01 -20.64
CA THR A 99 -16.48 20.19 -19.74
C THR A 99 -16.12 18.69 -19.79
N LEU A 100 -15.64 18.21 -20.92
CA LEU A 100 -15.08 16.85 -21.03
C LEU A 100 -13.82 16.68 -20.17
N VAL A 101 -12.92 17.64 -20.20
CA VAL A 101 -11.67 17.59 -19.41
C VAL A 101 -11.98 17.52 -17.91
N ASP A 102 -12.95 18.28 -17.42
CA ASP A 102 -13.30 18.28 -15.99
C ASP A 102 -14.06 17.02 -15.57
N ASN A 103 -14.99 16.52 -16.37
CA ASN A 103 -15.73 15.31 -16.04
C ASN A 103 -14.85 14.05 -16.14
N VAL A 104 -14.00 13.98 -17.16
CA VAL A 104 -13.03 12.88 -17.35
C VAL A 104 -11.95 12.88 -16.27
N ARG A 105 -11.65 14.04 -15.67
CA ARG A 105 -10.61 14.15 -14.63
C ARG A 105 -11.01 13.53 -13.29
N PHE A 106 -12.30 13.50 -12.97
CA PHE A 106 -12.77 13.16 -11.62
C PHE A 106 -13.62 11.91 -11.53
N GLN A 107 -13.97 11.29 -12.64
CA GLN A 107 -14.84 10.11 -12.69
C GLN A 107 -14.33 9.09 -13.72
N PRO A 108 -14.60 7.79 -13.53
CA PRO A 108 -14.35 6.78 -14.54
C PRO A 108 -15.08 7.09 -15.84
N LEU A 109 -14.54 6.60 -16.95
CA LEU A 109 -15.20 6.76 -18.25
C LEU A 109 -16.47 5.90 -18.30
N SER A 110 -17.59 6.53 -18.68
CA SER A 110 -18.83 5.83 -19.01
C SER A 110 -18.69 5.13 -20.35
N THR A 111 -19.25 3.94 -20.48
CA THR A 111 -19.30 3.20 -21.77
C THR A 111 -20.52 3.55 -22.62
N VAL A 112 -21.39 4.39 -22.09
CA VAL A 112 -22.60 4.89 -22.77
C VAL A 112 -22.58 6.41 -22.84
N PRO A 113 -23.20 7.04 -23.85
CA PRO A 113 -23.19 8.49 -24.06
C PRO A 113 -24.17 9.22 -23.14
N PHE A 114 -24.44 8.67 -21.96
CA PHE A 114 -25.39 9.23 -20.99
C PHE A 114 -24.78 9.21 -19.59
N SER A 115 -25.30 10.04 -18.73
CA SER A 115 -25.12 10.01 -17.28
C SER A 115 -26.47 10.07 -16.58
N LEU A 116 -26.53 9.52 -15.36
CA LEU A 116 -27.70 9.61 -14.51
C LEU A 116 -27.56 10.78 -13.55
N VAL A 117 -28.65 11.49 -13.35
CA VAL A 117 -28.73 12.57 -12.36
C VAL A 117 -29.92 12.32 -11.45
N LEU A 118 -29.65 12.29 -10.16
CA LEU A 118 -30.65 12.23 -9.10
C LEU A 118 -30.67 13.56 -8.37
N ASN A 119 -31.83 14.19 -8.38
CA ASN A 119 -32.11 15.35 -7.56
C ASN A 119 -33.03 14.94 -6.42
N GLU A 120 -32.77 15.46 -5.24
CA GLU A 120 -33.63 15.27 -4.07
C GLU A 120 -35.08 15.63 -4.39
N GLY A 121 -36.01 14.75 -4.01
CA GLY A 121 -37.44 14.89 -4.29
C GLY A 121 -37.90 14.39 -5.69
N GLN A 122 -37.00 14.11 -6.64
CA GLN A 122 -37.34 13.61 -7.98
C GLN A 122 -36.97 12.12 -8.16
N GLY A 123 -35.84 11.72 -7.63
CA GLY A 123 -35.38 10.35 -7.70
C GLY A 123 -34.61 9.94 -6.45
N ARG A 124 -34.38 8.65 -6.29
CA ARG A 124 -33.68 8.14 -5.10
C ARG A 124 -32.87 6.89 -5.39
N LEU A 125 -31.97 6.58 -4.46
CA LEU A 125 -31.27 5.30 -4.36
C LEU A 125 -31.89 4.46 -3.26
N ASP A 126 -32.12 3.18 -3.55
CA ASP A 126 -32.54 2.19 -2.57
C ASP A 126 -31.62 0.96 -2.60
N THR A 127 -31.59 0.25 -1.48
CA THR A 127 -30.93 -1.06 -1.42
C THR A 127 -31.78 -2.04 -2.23
N ASN A 128 -31.13 -2.78 -3.13
CA ASN A 128 -31.85 -3.82 -3.88
C ASN A 128 -32.19 -4.98 -2.96
N ASN A 129 -33.48 -5.24 -2.81
CA ASN A 129 -34.03 -6.37 -2.06
C ASN A 129 -34.45 -7.49 -3.02
N CYS A 130 -33.59 -7.82 -3.98
CA CYS A 130 -33.89 -8.81 -4.99
C CYS A 130 -34.16 -10.18 -4.35
N ARG A 131 -35.29 -10.78 -4.74
CA ARG A 131 -35.62 -12.16 -4.36
C ARG A 131 -35.02 -13.19 -5.32
N ASP A 132 -34.57 -12.73 -6.49
CA ASP A 132 -33.87 -13.55 -7.49
C ASP A 132 -32.39 -13.60 -7.14
N MET A 133 -31.99 -14.69 -6.51
CA MET A 133 -30.60 -14.93 -6.09
C MET A 133 -29.65 -15.11 -7.26
N ASP A 134 -30.11 -15.54 -8.44
CA ASP A 134 -29.25 -15.73 -9.59
C ASP A 134 -28.94 -14.39 -10.26
N ALA A 135 -29.92 -13.52 -10.40
CA ALA A 135 -29.71 -12.15 -10.85
C ALA A 135 -28.80 -11.38 -9.89
N PHE A 136 -28.93 -11.58 -8.59
CA PHE A 136 -28.05 -11.00 -7.59
C PHE A 136 -26.59 -11.49 -7.75
N ARG A 137 -26.40 -12.80 -7.89
CA ARG A 137 -25.07 -13.41 -8.10
C ARG A 137 -24.42 -12.93 -9.39
N GLU A 138 -25.21 -12.83 -10.48
CA GLU A 138 -24.71 -12.33 -11.75
C GLU A 138 -24.18 -10.90 -11.62
N LEU A 139 -24.94 -9.98 -11.02
CA LEU A 139 -24.51 -8.61 -10.78
C LEU A 139 -23.30 -8.56 -9.86
N HIS A 140 -23.30 -9.32 -8.77
CA HIS A 140 -22.20 -9.33 -7.82
C HIS A 140 -20.90 -9.89 -8.43
N ASN A 141 -20.99 -10.83 -9.38
CA ASN A 141 -19.84 -11.35 -10.09
C ASN A 141 -19.20 -10.33 -11.04
N LEU A 142 -19.89 -9.25 -11.41
CA LEU A 142 -19.32 -8.20 -12.26
C LEU A 142 -18.07 -7.53 -11.63
N ARG A 143 -17.90 -7.59 -10.33
CA ARG A 143 -16.66 -7.13 -9.66
C ARG A 143 -15.42 -7.94 -10.04
N ARG A 144 -15.60 -9.17 -10.58
CA ARG A 144 -14.54 -10.07 -11.02
C ARG A 144 -14.39 -10.17 -12.54
N VAL A 145 -15.26 -9.49 -13.27
CA VAL A 145 -15.28 -9.50 -14.73
C VAL A 145 -14.92 -8.10 -15.24
N PRO A 146 -13.65 -7.82 -15.56
CA PRO A 146 -13.24 -6.51 -16.05
C PRO A 146 -13.96 -6.14 -17.35
N HIS A 147 -14.18 -4.84 -17.56
CA HIS A 147 -14.73 -4.33 -18.82
C HIS A 147 -13.66 -4.12 -19.90
N LYS A 148 -12.38 -4.11 -19.50
CA LYS A 148 -11.22 -4.12 -20.39
C LYS A 148 -10.53 -5.48 -20.32
N PRO A 149 -9.91 -5.95 -21.41
CA PRO A 149 -9.16 -7.22 -21.41
C PRO A 149 -7.99 -7.19 -20.43
N LEU A 150 -7.75 -8.31 -19.72
CA LEU A 150 -6.61 -8.44 -18.80
C LEU A 150 -5.27 -8.31 -19.52
N CYS A 151 -5.17 -8.83 -20.75
CA CYS A 151 -3.97 -8.77 -21.57
C CYS A 151 -3.58 -7.35 -22.02
N SER A 152 -4.49 -6.36 -21.90
CA SER A 152 -4.18 -4.95 -22.19
C SER A 152 -3.49 -4.21 -21.05
N ALA A 153 -3.34 -4.84 -19.89
CA ALA A 153 -2.64 -4.27 -18.74
C ALA A 153 -1.14 -4.15 -19.01
N LEU A 154 -0.57 -2.99 -18.66
CA LEU A 154 0.87 -2.78 -18.75
C LEU A 154 1.62 -3.56 -17.68
N LYS A 155 2.88 -3.81 -17.92
CA LYS A 155 3.78 -4.42 -16.94
C LYS A 155 4.38 -3.37 -16.02
N LEU A 156 4.58 -3.71 -14.75
CA LEU A 156 5.16 -2.78 -13.75
C LEU A 156 6.56 -2.31 -14.15
N GLN A 157 7.35 -3.14 -14.81
CA GLN A 157 8.67 -2.76 -15.30
C GLN A 157 8.60 -1.64 -16.35
N ASP A 158 7.66 -1.71 -17.27
CA ASP A 158 7.47 -0.69 -18.31
C ASP A 158 7.03 0.65 -17.72
N VAL A 159 6.11 0.58 -16.75
CA VAL A 159 5.62 1.76 -16.02
C VAL A 159 6.75 2.46 -15.24
N ARG A 160 7.65 1.69 -14.66
CA ARG A 160 8.79 2.21 -13.91
C ARG A 160 9.77 2.99 -14.80
N CYS A 161 9.96 2.54 -16.04
CA CYS A 161 10.80 3.22 -17.01
C CYS A 161 10.14 4.48 -17.60
N ALA A 162 8.83 4.46 -17.80
CA ALA A 162 8.10 5.51 -18.50
C ALA A 162 8.12 6.88 -17.80
N VAL A 163 8.20 6.93 -16.47
CA VAL A 163 8.12 8.19 -15.70
C VAL A 163 9.45 8.96 -15.69
N LYS A 164 10.57 8.32 -15.98
CA LYS A 164 11.87 9.03 -16.11
C LYS A 164 11.89 10.01 -17.29
N GLU A 165 11.03 9.83 -18.27
CA GLU A 165 11.04 10.58 -19.54
C GLU A 165 9.96 11.66 -19.66
N SER A 166 8.95 11.69 -18.79
CA SER A 166 7.79 12.56 -18.96
C SER A 166 7.64 13.61 -17.88
N SER A 167 8.09 14.82 -18.19
CA SER A 167 7.74 16.02 -17.44
C SER A 167 6.26 16.41 -17.66
N ALA A 168 5.54 16.68 -16.59
CA ALA A 168 4.37 17.56 -16.50
C ALA A 168 2.96 17.06 -16.86
N LYS A 169 2.71 15.89 -17.46
CA LYS A 169 1.32 15.43 -17.70
C LYS A 169 0.95 14.30 -16.77
N GLU A 170 -0.26 14.39 -16.17
CA GLU A 170 -0.84 13.28 -15.41
C GLU A 170 -0.98 12.06 -16.33
N GLN A 171 -0.36 10.95 -15.95
CA GLN A 171 -0.43 9.70 -16.69
C GLN A 171 -1.32 8.72 -15.94
N PHE A 172 -2.16 8.02 -16.69
CA PHE A 172 -3.03 6.96 -16.18
C PHE A 172 -2.77 5.68 -16.94
N VAL A 173 -2.72 4.56 -16.22
CA VAL A 173 -2.40 3.26 -16.79
C VAL A 173 -3.33 2.18 -16.25
N ASP A 174 -3.48 1.12 -17.03
CA ASP A 174 -4.18 -0.09 -16.62
C ASP A 174 -3.14 -1.14 -16.23
N LEU A 175 -3.30 -1.77 -15.05
CA LEU A 175 -2.34 -2.71 -14.47
C LEU A 175 -3.04 -3.97 -13.96
N LEU A 176 -2.37 -5.11 -14.10
CA LEU A 176 -2.74 -6.35 -13.41
C LEU A 176 -1.64 -6.68 -12.41
N VAL A 177 -1.94 -6.57 -11.12
CA VAL A 177 -0.95 -6.66 -10.06
C VAL A 177 -1.40 -7.55 -8.91
N LEU A 178 -0.44 -8.14 -8.22
CA LEU A 178 -0.64 -8.86 -6.98
C LEU A 178 -0.34 -7.92 -5.80
N VAL A 179 -1.20 -7.90 -4.80
CA VAL A 179 -0.91 -7.25 -3.52
C VAL A 179 0.14 -8.06 -2.78
N ALA A 180 1.34 -7.52 -2.62
CA ALA A 180 2.42 -8.20 -1.92
C ALA A 180 2.35 -7.96 -0.41
N ALA A 181 2.11 -6.72 0.00
CA ALA A 181 1.97 -6.35 1.42
C ALA A 181 1.10 -5.11 1.59
N GLN A 182 0.52 -4.97 2.77
CA GLN A 182 -0.18 -3.76 3.22
C GLN A 182 0.61 -3.11 4.35
N ARG A 183 0.71 -1.79 4.32
CA ARG A 183 1.25 -1.01 5.44
C ARG A 183 0.12 -0.55 6.36
N PRO A 184 0.41 -0.24 7.63
CA PRO A 184 -0.56 0.40 8.49
C PRO A 184 -1.10 1.70 7.89
N VAL A 185 -2.38 1.97 8.10
CA VAL A 185 -3.00 3.24 7.69
C VAL A 185 -2.32 4.39 8.41
N LYS A 186 -1.92 5.40 7.66
CA LYS A 186 -1.30 6.62 8.18
C LYS A 186 -2.27 7.76 8.13
N GLU A 187 -2.25 8.61 9.14
CA GLU A 187 -2.91 9.90 9.11
C GLU A 187 -1.91 10.98 8.66
N VAL A 188 -2.24 11.66 7.58
CA VAL A 188 -1.38 12.67 6.98
C VAL A 188 -2.14 13.98 6.91
N ARG A 189 -1.54 15.06 7.43
CA ARG A 189 -2.13 16.39 7.33
C ARG A 189 -1.98 16.94 5.93
N SER A 190 -3.11 17.22 5.27
CA SER A 190 -3.14 17.83 3.95
C SER A 190 -2.48 19.21 3.96
N LYS A 191 -1.48 19.42 3.13
CA LYS A 191 -0.84 20.75 2.97
C LYS A 191 -1.79 21.79 2.39
N ARG A 192 -2.84 21.35 1.67
CA ARG A 192 -3.78 22.24 0.96
C ARG A 192 -4.98 22.62 1.80
N SER A 193 -5.61 21.66 2.48
CA SER A 193 -6.83 21.89 3.28
C SER A 193 -6.58 21.97 4.78
N GLY A 194 -5.42 21.54 5.26
CA GLY A 194 -5.11 21.41 6.69
C GLY A 194 -5.79 20.22 7.38
N GLU A 195 -6.66 19.51 6.68
CA GLU A 195 -7.42 18.37 7.21
C GLU A 195 -6.53 17.12 7.36
N MET A 196 -6.88 16.26 8.31
CA MET A 196 -6.28 14.94 8.47
C MET A 196 -6.90 13.97 7.45
N LEU A 197 -6.06 13.38 6.63
CA LEU A 197 -6.43 12.40 5.61
C LEU A 197 -5.80 11.05 5.94
N SER A 198 -6.61 10.00 5.89
CA SER A 198 -6.09 8.64 6.00
C SER A 198 -5.48 8.19 4.67
N CYS A 199 -4.34 7.55 4.74
CA CYS A 199 -3.63 6.97 3.60
C CYS A 199 -3.25 5.53 3.88
N LEU A 200 -3.64 4.62 3.00
CA LEU A 200 -3.16 3.24 2.98
C LEU A 200 -2.12 3.09 1.87
N GLU A 201 -0.97 2.57 2.22
CA GLU A 201 0.08 2.22 1.26
C GLU A 201 0.14 0.71 1.10
N LEU A 202 0.05 0.26 -0.14
CA LEU A 202 0.22 -1.13 -0.54
C LEU A 202 1.49 -1.28 -1.36
N ILE A 203 2.10 -2.43 -1.25
CA ILE A 203 3.15 -2.86 -2.16
C ILE A 203 2.53 -3.82 -3.15
N VAL A 204 2.64 -3.50 -4.43
CA VAL A 204 2.12 -4.33 -5.52
C VAL A 204 3.25 -4.82 -6.42
N ILE A 205 3.12 -6.05 -6.92
CA ILE A 205 4.09 -6.73 -7.78
C ILE A 205 3.41 -7.35 -8.99
N ASP A 206 4.18 -7.64 -10.01
CA ASP A 206 3.80 -8.54 -11.10
C ASP A 206 4.97 -9.44 -11.53
N SER A 207 4.77 -10.26 -12.54
CA SER A 207 5.81 -11.17 -13.04
C SER A 207 7.00 -10.46 -13.67
N SER A 208 6.86 -9.18 -14.06
CA SER A 208 7.94 -8.38 -14.63
C SER A 208 8.77 -7.65 -13.59
N TYR A 209 8.18 -7.36 -12.41
CA TYR A 209 8.85 -6.61 -11.35
C TYR A 209 8.41 -7.10 -9.96
N SER A 210 9.26 -7.91 -9.36
CA SER A 210 9.03 -8.55 -8.06
C SER A 210 9.48 -7.71 -6.87
N ASP A 211 10.17 -6.57 -7.07
CA ASP A 211 10.67 -5.74 -5.97
C ASP A 211 9.61 -4.79 -5.42
N GLY A 212 8.51 -4.67 -6.12
CA GLY A 212 7.33 -3.96 -5.68
C GLY A 212 7.30 -2.47 -6.04
N VAL A 213 6.10 -2.00 -6.31
CA VAL A 213 5.80 -0.58 -6.54
C VAL A 213 4.80 -0.13 -5.47
N MET A 214 4.98 1.09 -4.96
CA MET A 214 4.09 1.66 -3.97
C MET A 214 2.78 2.12 -4.60
N LEU A 215 1.67 1.65 -4.05
CA LEU A 215 0.32 2.08 -4.39
C LEU A 215 -0.31 2.78 -3.20
N SER A 216 -0.66 4.05 -3.35
CA SER A 216 -1.27 4.88 -2.30
C SER A 216 -2.78 5.02 -2.52
N ILE A 217 -3.56 4.78 -1.48
CA ILE A 217 -5.02 4.88 -1.48
C ILE A 217 -5.45 5.91 -0.42
N TRP A 218 -6.21 6.91 -0.85
CA TRP A 218 -6.69 8.01 0.00
C TRP A 218 -8.20 7.99 0.22
N GLN A 219 -8.93 7.18 -0.55
CA GLN A 219 -10.38 7.06 -0.47
C GLN A 219 -10.76 6.11 0.68
N ALA A 220 -11.52 6.61 1.65
CA ALA A 220 -11.88 5.87 2.87
C ALA A 220 -12.57 4.52 2.58
N ASP A 221 -13.47 4.48 1.59
CA ASP A 221 -14.16 3.23 1.24
C ASP A 221 -13.21 2.17 0.67
N TRP A 222 -12.20 2.58 -0.12
CA TRP A 222 -11.18 1.68 -0.64
C TRP A 222 -10.20 1.24 0.45
N ILE A 223 -9.86 2.13 1.40
CA ILE A 223 -9.02 1.80 2.55
C ILE A 223 -9.71 0.71 3.40
N LEU A 224 -10.98 0.93 3.77
CA LEU A 224 -11.75 -0.05 4.53
C LEU A 224 -11.85 -1.40 3.81
N ARG A 225 -12.12 -1.36 2.49
CA ARG A 225 -12.21 -2.57 1.70
C ARG A 225 -10.89 -3.32 1.61
N ALA A 226 -9.80 -2.62 1.38
CA ALA A 226 -8.47 -3.21 1.34
C ALA A 226 -8.11 -3.89 2.67
N GLN A 227 -8.37 -3.23 3.80
CA GLN A 227 -8.13 -3.80 5.13
C GLN A 227 -8.97 -5.06 5.42
N GLN A 228 -10.19 -5.14 4.88
CA GLN A 228 -11.10 -6.26 5.15
C GLN A 228 -10.91 -7.45 4.21
N TYR A 229 -10.53 -7.21 2.95
CA TYR A 229 -10.62 -8.24 1.90
C TYR A 229 -9.34 -8.48 1.12
N TRP A 230 -8.34 -7.59 1.18
CA TRP A 230 -7.13 -7.76 0.39
C TRP A 230 -6.03 -8.39 1.25
N GLU A 231 -5.66 -9.59 0.88
CA GLU A 231 -4.61 -10.35 1.57
C GLU A 231 -3.32 -10.32 0.76
N GLY A 232 -2.19 -10.13 1.46
CA GLY A 232 -0.85 -10.18 0.84
C GLY A 232 -0.60 -11.54 0.21
N MET A 233 -0.06 -11.55 -1.00
CA MET A 233 0.26 -12.73 -1.82
C MET A 233 -0.97 -13.56 -2.26
N HIS A 234 -2.20 -13.10 -1.99
CA HIS A 234 -3.44 -13.80 -2.35
C HIS A 234 -4.43 -12.95 -3.15
N THR A 235 -4.28 -11.62 -3.12
CA THR A 235 -5.20 -10.74 -3.82
C THR A 235 -4.60 -10.18 -5.09
N VAL A 236 -5.20 -10.50 -6.23
CA VAL A 236 -4.87 -9.91 -7.53
C VAL A 236 -5.84 -8.77 -7.81
N LEU A 237 -5.31 -7.63 -8.21
CA LEU A 237 -6.09 -6.45 -8.59
C LEU A 237 -5.88 -6.13 -10.07
N HIS A 238 -6.96 -5.99 -10.82
CA HIS A 238 -6.93 -5.32 -12.11
C HIS A 238 -7.35 -3.88 -11.91
N LEU A 239 -6.38 -2.99 -12.01
CA LEU A 239 -6.52 -1.55 -11.81
C LEU A 239 -6.69 -0.88 -13.17
N ILE A 240 -7.79 -0.18 -13.37
CA ILE A 240 -8.05 0.59 -14.58
C ILE A 240 -7.87 2.07 -14.27
N GLU A 241 -7.08 2.77 -15.09
CA GLU A 241 -6.81 4.19 -14.96
C GLU A 241 -6.26 4.58 -13.57
N VAL A 242 -5.30 3.82 -13.07
CA VAL A 242 -4.52 4.21 -11.89
C VAL A 242 -3.53 5.32 -12.29
N LYS A 243 -3.43 6.33 -11.45
CA LYS A 243 -2.55 7.47 -11.70
C LYS A 243 -1.10 7.12 -11.39
N LEU A 244 -0.21 7.43 -12.33
CA LEU A 244 1.24 7.44 -12.12
C LEU A 244 1.68 8.78 -11.57
N ALA A 245 2.57 8.75 -10.60
CA ALA A 245 3.24 9.94 -10.07
C ALA A 245 4.68 9.61 -9.71
N PHE A 246 5.58 10.57 -9.92
CA PHE A 246 6.90 10.49 -9.33
C PHE A 246 6.81 10.98 -7.88
N SER A 247 7.27 10.19 -6.95
CA SER A 247 7.33 10.57 -5.54
C SER A 247 8.72 11.06 -5.19
N GLU A 248 8.85 12.33 -4.84
CA GLU A 248 10.09 12.90 -4.31
C GLU A 248 10.52 12.22 -3.00
N PHE A 249 9.54 11.71 -2.27
CA PHE A 249 9.77 10.99 -1.02
C PHE A 249 10.40 9.62 -1.23
N TYR A 250 9.91 8.85 -2.21
CA TYR A 250 10.44 7.53 -2.56
C TYR A 250 11.51 7.60 -3.66
N LYS A 251 11.74 8.77 -4.26
CA LYS A 251 12.59 9.01 -5.44
C LYS A 251 12.32 8.00 -6.56
N SER A 252 11.06 7.64 -6.73
CA SER A 252 10.62 6.62 -7.68
C SER A 252 9.20 6.83 -8.14
N THR A 253 8.81 6.10 -9.19
CA THR A 253 7.43 6.02 -9.65
C THR A 253 6.55 5.35 -8.60
N THR A 254 5.43 5.98 -8.30
CA THR A 254 4.38 5.46 -7.42
C THR A 254 3.04 5.45 -8.11
N LEU A 255 2.16 4.60 -7.64
CA LEU A 255 0.78 4.49 -8.10
C LEU A 255 -0.14 5.17 -7.08
N THR A 256 -1.19 5.82 -7.56
CA THR A 256 -2.18 6.44 -6.68
C THR A 256 -3.57 6.24 -7.23
N PHE A 257 -4.53 5.86 -6.39
CA PHE A 257 -5.92 5.87 -6.77
C PHE A 257 -6.40 7.30 -7.01
N SER A 258 -7.12 7.47 -8.08
CA SER A 258 -7.77 8.72 -8.45
C SER A 258 -9.30 8.53 -8.48
N GLY A 259 -10.04 9.61 -8.71
CA GLY A 259 -11.48 9.51 -8.94
C GLY A 259 -11.87 8.71 -10.20
N ARG A 260 -10.90 8.46 -11.09
CA ARG A 260 -11.09 7.70 -12.34
C ARG A 260 -10.82 6.20 -12.17
N THR A 261 -10.13 5.82 -11.11
CA THR A 261 -9.65 4.45 -10.93
C THR A 261 -10.80 3.49 -10.67
N LEU A 262 -10.87 2.42 -11.46
CA LEU A 262 -11.72 1.26 -11.23
C LEU A 262 -10.86 0.08 -10.81
N VAL A 263 -11.37 -0.72 -9.89
CA VAL A 263 -10.68 -1.90 -9.36
C VAL A 263 -11.54 -3.13 -9.60
N TYR A 264 -10.93 -4.21 -10.05
CA TYR A 264 -11.53 -5.53 -10.12
C TYR A 264 -10.71 -6.49 -9.26
N GLU A 265 -11.36 -7.11 -8.29
CA GLU A 265 -10.73 -7.99 -7.31
C GLU A 265 -10.75 -9.43 -7.79
N ASN A 266 -9.58 -10.08 -7.79
CA ASN A 266 -9.40 -11.47 -8.19
C ASN A 266 -10.19 -11.76 -9.48
N PRO A 267 -9.92 -11.03 -10.58
CA PRO A 267 -10.64 -11.23 -11.82
C PRO A 267 -10.44 -12.64 -12.36
N ILE A 268 -11.34 -13.08 -13.24
CA ILE A 268 -11.30 -14.43 -13.83
C ILE A 268 -10.53 -14.35 -15.15
N GLY A 269 -9.44 -15.11 -15.26
CA GLY A 269 -8.65 -15.16 -16.51
C GLY A 269 -7.30 -15.85 -16.32
N ALA A 270 -6.74 -16.34 -17.42
CA ALA A 270 -5.48 -17.06 -17.43
C ALA A 270 -4.29 -16.20 -16.93
N GLU A 271 -4.33 -14.89 -17.17
CA GLU A 271 -3.32 -13.94 -16.70
C GLU A 271 -3.29 -13.87 -15.17
N VAL A 272 -4.45 -14.00 -14.52
CA VAL A 272 -4.56 -14.04 -13.05
C VAL A 272 -3.99 -15.34 -12.52
N ASP A 273 -4.33 -16.47 -13.15
CA ASP A 273 -3.81 -17.79 -12.77
C ASP A 273 -2.29 -17.82 -12.90
N ALA A 274 -1.73 -17.25 -13.98
CA ALA A 274 -0.29 -17.13 -14.18
C ALA A 274 0.37 -16.25 -13.11
N LEU A 275 -0.28 -15.14 -12.71
CA LEU A 275 0.24 -14.26 -11.66
C LEU A 275 0.20 -14.94 -10.28
N MET A 276 -0.82 -15.74 -10.01
CA MET A 276 -0.92 -16.54 -8.78
C MET A 276 0.12 -17.68 -8.75
N GLN A 277 0.39 -18.34 -9.89
CA GLN A 277 1.48 -19.31 -9.99
C GLN A 277 2.84 -18.65 -9.75
N PHE A 278 3.06 -17.47 -10.33
CA PHE A 278 4.26 -16.68 -10.07
C PHE A 278 4.38 -16.32 -8.57
N ALA A 279 3.29 -15.95 -7.92
CA ALA A 279 3.28 -15.68 -6.47
C ALA A 279 3.76 -16.87 -5.64
N ALA A 280 3.38 -18.10 -6.02
CA ALA A 280 3.80 -19.32 -5.34
C ALA A 280 5.30 -19.61 -5.49
N THR A 281 5.95 -19.09 -6.53
CA THR A 281 7.41 -19.28 -6.76
C THR A 281 8.27 -18.24 -6.03
N ILE A 282 7.68 -17.12 -5.62
CA ILE A 282 8.41 -16.09 -4.90
C ILE A 282 8.49 -16.48 -3.43
N THR A 283 9.70 -16.73 -2.95
CA THR A 283 9.97 -16.72 -1.52
C THR A 283 9.52 -15.37 -0.98
N THR A 284 8.62 -15.35 0.01
CA THR A 284 8.08 -14.14 0.63
C THR A 284 9.21 -13.16 0.91
N LYS A 285 9.34 -12.16 0.05
CA LYS A 285 10.26 -11.05 0.31
C LYS A 285 9.60 -10.22 1.42
N PRO A 286 10.31 -9.89 2.46
CA PRO A 286 9.81 -8.95 3.44
C PRO A 286 9.83 -7.55 2.83
N TRP A 287 8.67 -7.11 2.44
CA TRP A 287 8.40 -5.81 1.84
C TRP A 287 8.58 -4.65 2.83
N ASP A 288 8.60 -4.97 4.11
CA ASP A 288 8.87 -4.03 5.19
C ASP A 288 10.32 -4.21 5.69
N SER A 289 11.09 -3.12 5.71
CA SER A 289 12.51 -3.16 6.08
C SER A 289 12.76 -3.78 7.46
N LEU A 290 11.81 -3.68 8.38
CA LEU A 290 11.89 -4.24 9.72
C LEU A 290 11.52 -5.72 9.77
N ALA A 291 10.49 -6.16 9.05
CA ALA A 291 10.17 -7.59 8.94
C ALA A 291 11.29 -8.38 8.26
N TYR A 292 12.02 -7.73 7.37
CA TYR A 292 13.14 -8.34 6.67
C TYR A 292 14.41 -8.48 7.52
N THR A 293 14.64 -7.58 8.43
CA THR A 293 15.75 -7.67 9.35
C THR A 293 15.75 -9.00 10.13
N MET A 294 14.56 -9.59 10.28
CA MET A 294 14.34 -10.79 11.07
C MET A 294 14.40 -12.09 10.27
N ASN A 295 14.18 -12.03 8.96
CA ASN A 295 14.12 -13.20 8.08
C ASN A 295 15.30 -13.27 7.09
N SER A 296 16.39 -12.50 7.30
CA SER A 296 17.56 -12.60 6.44
C SER A 296 18.22 -13.96 6.65
N GLN A 297 17.93 -14.88 5.75
CA GLN A 297 18.59 -16.20 5.67
C GLN A 297 19.98 -16.14 5.00
N VAL A 298 20.65 -14.98 5.11
CA VAL A 298 22.01 -14.87 4.59
C VAL A 298 22.95 -15.54 5.58
N ASP A 299 23.58 -16.62 5.13
CA ASP A 299 24.61 -17.29 5.94
C ASP A 299 25.81 -16.35 6.12
N ALA A 300 26.11 -16.02 7.36
CA ALA A 300 27.27 -15.22 7.70
C ALA A 300 28.60 -15.81 7.18
N ALA A 301 28.68 -17.13 7.00
CA ALA A 301 29.85 -17.81 6.45
C ALA A 301 30.09 -17.50 4.97
N GLU A 302 29.04 -17.19 4.21
CA GLU A 302 29.12 -16.87 2.79
C GLU A 302 29.56 -15.43 2.53
N ILE A 303 29.51 -14.55 3.53
CA ILE A 303 29.89 -13.15 3.40
C ILE A 303 31.41 -13.03 3.47
N LYS A 304 32.05 -12.72 2.33
CA LYS A 304 33.51 -12.66 2.19
C LYS A 304 34.02 -11.36 1.59
N THR A 305 33.15 -10.59 0.91
CA THR A 305 33.56 -9.37 0.20
C THR A 305 33.86 -8.25 1.18
N GLN A 306 35.14 -7.92 1.30
CA GLN A 306 35.61 -6.84 2.18
C GLN A 306 35.42 -5.49 1.51
N MET A 307 34.91 -4.50 2.27
CA MET A 307 34.71 -3.12 1.82
C MET A 307 34.98 -2.13 2.94
N THR A 308 35.42 -0.93 2.57
CA THR A 308 35.41 0.22 3.47
C THR A 308 34.02 0.86 3.48
N VAL A 309 33.73 1.68 4.48
CA VAL A 309 32.46 2.43 4.58
C VAL A 309 32.21 3.26 3.31
N LYS A 310 33.25 3.95 2.81
CA LYS A 310 33.18 4.74 1.57
C LYS A 310 32.83 3.87 0.34
N GLN A 311 33.45 2.70 0.22
CA GLN A 311 33.17 1.76 -0.89
C GLN A 311 31.76 1.20 -0.79
N LEU A 312 31.26 0.94 0.42
CA LEU A 312 29.91 0.47 0.66
C LEU A 312 28.88 1.50 0.21
N TYR A 313 29.04 2.78 0.57
CA TYR A 313 28.16 3.86 0.09
C TYR A 313 28.25 4.04 -1.41
N ALA A 314 29.46 4.08 -1.98
CA ALA A 314 29.64 4.21 -3.42
C ALA A 314 28.97 3.07 -4.21
N ARG A 315 29.03 1.84 -3.70
CA ARG A 315 28.35 0.69 -4.28
C ARG A 315 26.81 0.78 -4.14
N ALA A 316 26.33 1.28 -3.00
CA ALA A 316 24.90 1.46 -2.76
C ALA A 316 24.29 2.55 -3.65
N GLU A 317 25.03 3.63 -3.93
CA GLU A 317 24.62 4.72 -4.82
C GLU A 317 24.84 4.41 -6.31
N GLY A 318 25.74 3.50 -6.62
CA GLY A 318 26.11 3.16 -8.00
C GLY A 318 25.02 2.43 -8.78
N GLU A 319 24.79 2.87 -10.03
CA GLU A 319 23.93 2.18 -11.02
C GLU A 319 24.69 1.06 -11.73
N LEU A 320 25.32 0.14 -11.03
CA LEU A 320 25.92 -1.03 -11.68
C LEU A 320 24.80 -1.93 -12.21
N LYS A 321 24.78 -2.16 -13.51
CA LYS A 321 23.74 -2.90 -14.24
C LYS A 321 23.48 -4.32 -13.73
N ASP A 322 24.45 -4.91 -13.03
CA ASP A 322 24.41 -6.30 -12.54
C ASP A 322 24.21 -6.42 -11.03
N ASP A 323 24.17 -5.31 -10.27
CA ASP A 323 23.94 -5.39 -8.83
C ASP A 323 22.44 -5.57 -8.54
N LYS A 324 22.13 -6.69 -7.90
CA LYS A 324 20.85 -6.91 -7.24
C LYS A 324 20.57 -5.76 -6.27
N GLU A 325 19.31 -5.50 -5.94
CA GLU A 325 18.92 -4.47 -4.96
C GLU A 325 19.57 -4.63 -3.58
N GLN A 326 20.26 -5.72 -3.36
CA GLN A 326 20.99 -6.01 -2.13
C GLN A 326 22.34 -6.66 -2.43
N PHE A 327 23.31 -6.39 -1.55
CA PHE A 327 24.62 -7.03 -1.55
C PHE A 327 25.12 -7.24 -0.11
N THR A 328 26.14 -8.06 0.04
CA THR A 328 26.77 -8.34 1.33
C THR A 328 28.19 -7.78 1.37
N ALA A 329 28.62 -7.38 2.57
CA ALA A 329 29.96 -6.84 2.78
C ALA A 329 30.49 -7.23 4.17
N VAL A 330 31.82 -7.36 4.27
CA VAL A 330 32.54 -7.39 5.53
C VAL A 330 33.20 -6.03 5.72
N VAL A 331 32.96 -5.39 6.85
CA VAL A 331 33.54 -4.10 7.21
C VAL A 331 34.30 -4.25 8.51
N TYR A 332 35.53 -3.73 8.56
CA TYR A 332 36.33 -3.65 9.78
C TYR A 332 36.23 -2.24 10.32
N ALA A 333 35.51 -2.05 11.42
CA ALA A 333 35.20 -0.71 11.89
C ALA A 333 34.99 -0.67 13.41
N MET A 334 35.14 0.51 13.96
CA MET A 334 34.86 0.82 15.37
C MET A 334 33.37 1.06 15.56
N LEU A 335 32.77 0.51 16.60
CA LEU A 335 31.42 0.82 17.01
C LEU A 335 31.40 2.19 17.72
N THR A 336 30.98 3.23 17.00
CA THR A 336 31.00 4.62 17.47
C THR A 336 29.67 5.10 18.06
N HIS A 337 28.59 4.43 17.74
CA HIS A 337 27.27 4.68 18.36
C HIS A 337 26.54 3.36 18.60
N PHE A 338 26.00 3.24 19.82
CA PHE A 338 25.23 2.09 20.24
C PHE A 338 24.06 2.56 21.10
N ASP A 339 22.87 2.61 20.49
CA ASP A 339 21.65 3.12 21.14
C ASP A 339 21.01 2.02 22.01
N PHE A 340 21.70 1.65 23.07
CA PHE A 340 21.29 0.56 23.96
C PHE A 340 20.64 1.06 25.27
N ASP A 341 21.06 2.22 25.76
CA ASP A 341 20.60 2.87 26.99
C ASP A 341 19.91 4.21 26.72
N GLY A 342 19.71 4.55 25.45
CA GLY A 342 19.22 5.86 25.03
C GLY A 342 17.72 6.00 25.00
N THR A 343 17.29 7.11 24.42
CA THR A 343 15.88 7.47 24.24
C THR A 343 15.21 6.72 23.08
N GLY A 344 16.00 5.97 22.30
CA GLY A 344 15.52 5.18 21.16
C GLY A 344 14.76 3.92 21.57
N GLN A 345 14.03 3.37 20.62
CA GLN A 345 13.30 2.13 20.82
C GLN A 345 14.24 0.94 20.59
N VAL A 346 14.79 0.39 21.68
CA VAL A 346 15.69 -0.78 21.67
C VAL A 346 14.93 -2.08 21.38
N ILE A 347 13.70 -2.18 21.85
CA ILE A 347 12.84 -3.34 21.65
C ILE A 347 11.65 -2.96 20.77
N SER A 348 11.42 -3.73 19.75
CA SER A 348 10.22 -3.69 18.92
C SER A 348 9.34 -4.92 19.18
N ARG A 349 8.05 -4.81 18.86
CA ARG A 349 7.07 -5.89 19.01
C ARG A 349 6.45 -6.22 17.67
N ARG A 350 6.14 -7.48 17.43
CA ARG A 350 5.38 -7.93 16.25
C ARG A 350 4.30 -8.93 16.63
N CYS A 351 3.22 -8.91 15.86
CA CYS A 351 2.15 -9.89 15.99
C CYS A 351 2.67 -11.30 15.68
N LYS A 352 2.32 -12.29 16.48
CA LYS A 352 2.73 -13.69 16.24
C LYS A 352 2.05 -14.32 15.02
N SER A 353 0.84 -13.87 14.67
CA SER A 353 0.06 -14.43 13.58
C SER A 353 0.44 -13.81 12.21
N CYS A 354 0.36 -12.49 12.08
CA CYS A 354 0.60 -11.81 10.80
C CYS A 354 1.99 -11.17 10.68
N HIS A 355 2.82 -11.23 11.72
CA HIS A 355 4.16 -10.65 11.83
C HIS A 355 4.24 -9.12 11.60
N SER A 356 3.09 -8.43 11.59
CA SER A 356 3.06 -6.97 11.52
C SER A 356 3.65 -6.35 12.77
N LEU A 357 4.40 -5.25 12.58
CA LEU A 357 4.94 -4.49 13.69
C LEU A 357 3.80 -3.81 14.47
N LEU A 358 3.89 -3.89 15.78
CA LEU A 358 2.99 -3.20 16.68
C LEU A 358 3.60 -1.86 17.11
N THR A 359 2.78 -0.84 17.21
CA THR A 359 3.22 0.44 17.75
C THR A 359 3.51 0.32 19.25
N ARG A 360 4.29 1.26 19.80
CA ARG A 360 4.74 1.22 21.21
C ARG A 360 3.61 1.07 22.22
N ASN A 361 2.41 1.58 21.88
CA ASN A 361 1.24 1.58 22.75
C ASN A 361 0.22 0.47 22.42
N GLN A 362 0.47 -0.34 21.41
CA GLN A 362 -0.41 -1.45 21.03
C GLN A 362 0.08 -2.75 21.66
N ASN A 363 -0.80 -3.41 22.38
CA ASN A 363 -0.59 -4.76 22.94
C ASN A 363 -1.27 -5.85 22.08
N GLU A 364 -2.13 -5.44 21.16
CA GLU A 364 -2.91 -6.33 20.30
C GLU A 364 -2.79 -5.89 18.82
N CYS A 365 -2.91 -6.86 17.94
CA CYS A 365 -2.94 -6.60 16.51
C CYS A 365 -4.33 -6.17 16.08
N ASP A 366 -4.43 -5.05 15.36
CA ASP A 366 -5.71 -4.50 14.87
C ASP A 366 -6.28 -5.28 13.67
N ALA A 367 -5.54 -6.24 13.11
CA ALA A 367 -6.02 -7.04 12.00
C ALA A 367 -7.18 -7.96 12.42
N PRO A 368 -8.38 -7.88 11.82
CA PRO A 368 -9.55 -8.64 12.22
C PRO A 368 -9.31 -10.16 12.28
N LYS A 369 -8.50 -10.69 11.37
CA LYS A 369 -8.11 -12.10 11.32
C LYS A 369 -7.31 -12.51 12.57
N CYS A 370 -6.36 -11.66 12.96
CA CYS A 370 -5.55 -11.92 14.16
C CYS A 370 -6.40 -11.84 15.42
N GLN A 371 -7.31 -10.87 15.52
CA GLN A 371 -8.24 -10.75 16.64
C GLN A 371 -9.14 -11.98 16.77
N LEU A 372 -9.61 -12.51 15.64
CA LEU A 372 -10.42 -13.73 15.63
C LEU A 372 -9.61 -14.95 16.07
N GLU A 373 -8.40 -15.14 15.54
CA GLU A 373 -7.51 -16.24 15.93
C GLU A 373 -7.16 -16.20 17.43
N PHE A 374 -6.89 -15.02 17.94
CA PHE A 374 -6.56 -14.84 19.37
C PHE A 374 -7.76 -14.96 20.29
N SER A 375 -8.97 -14.60 19.84
CA SER A 375 -10.19 -14.83 20.61
C SER A 375 -10.55 -16.32 20.75
N LEU A 376 -10.09 -17.14 19.79
CA LEU A 376 -10.29 -18.60 19.82
C LEU A 376 -9.19 -19.32 20.61
N ASN A 377 -8.00 -18.76 20.69
CA ASN A 377 -6.84 -19.34 21.37
C ASN A 377 -6.45 -18.47 22.57
N HIS A 378 -7.01 -18.78 23.73
CA HIS A 378 -6.83 -17.98 24.95
C HIS A 378 -5.43 -18.06 25.63
N ASP A 379 -4.48 -18.85 25.11
CA ASP A 379 -3.18 -19.06 25.74
C ASP A 379 -2.04 -18.25 25.10
N GLY A 380 -1.60 -17.21 25.81
CA GLY A 380 -0.31 -16.56 25.61
C GLY A 380 -0.34 -15.15 25.03
N ALA A 381 0.81 -14.45 25.08
CA ALA A 381 0.98 -13.13 24.51
C ALA A 381 0.81 -13.15 22.99
N GLN A 382 0.01 -12.23 22.46
CA GLN A 382 -0.31 -12.09 21.04
C GLN A 382 0.84 -11.54 20.21
N TYR A 383 1.91 -11.13 20.87
CA TYR A 383 3.08 -10.54 20.24
C TYR A 383 4.37 -11.21 20.73
N GLU A 384 5.40 -11.08 19.92
CA GLU A 384 6.77 -11.35 20.32
C GLU A 384 7.60 -10.08 20.33
N SER A 385 8.50 -9.96 21.30
CA SER A 385 9.43 -8.86 21.45
C SER A 385 10.78 -9.24 20.86
N PHE A 386 11.45 -8.30 20.21
CA PHE A 386 12.78 -8.49 19.65
C PHE A 386 13.61 -7.22 19.72
N PHE A 387 14.93 -7.37 19.73
CA PHE A 387 15.85 -6.22 19.64
C PHE A 387 15.81 -5.57 18.27
N ASN A 388 15.88 -4.25 18.25
CA ASN A 388 16.00 -3.43 17.05
C ASN A 388 16.83 -2.18 17.36
N ILE A 389 18.13 -2.39 17.45
CA ILE A 389 19.07 -1.40 17.99
C ILE A 389 19.74 -0.65 16.85
N ASN A 390 19.76 0.67 16.92
CA ASN A 390 20.52 1.50 16.01
C ASN A 390 22.01 1.48 16.40
N VAL A 391 22.87 1.17 15.43
CA VAL A 391 24.33 1.13 15.61
C VAL A 391 25.02 1.91 14.51
N GLN A 392 26.18 2.54 14.83
CA GLN A 392 27.00 3.19 13.83
C GLN A 392 28.42 2.63 13.93
N PHE A 393 28.96 2.37 12.75
CA PHE A 393 30.32 1.88 12.62
C PHE A 393 31.18 2.88 11.85
N SER A 394 32.37 3.19 12.35
CA SER A 394 33.29 4.11 11.69
C SER A 394 34.60 3.42 11.37
N ASP A 395 35.06 3.58 10.14
CA ASP A 395 36.40 3.24 9.70
C ASP A 395 37.20 4.53 9.34
N HIS A 396 38.37 4.37 8.78
CA HIS A 396 39.22 5.50 8.36
C HIS A 396 38.65 6.25 7.14
N THR A 397 37.58 5.74 6.48
CA THR A 397 36.97 6.32 5.27
C THR A 397 35.68 7.04 5.54
N GLY A 398 35.00 6.74 6.64
CA GLY A 398 33.72 7.35 6.99
C GLY A 398 32.94 6.62 8.09
N THR A 399 31.71 7.04 8.30
CA THR A 399 30.80 6.47 9.29
C THR A 399 29.55 5.89 8.62
N LEU A 400 29.24 4.65 8.93
CA LEU A 400 28.02 3.97 8.55
C LEU A 400 26.94 4.26 9.60
N VAL A 401 26.01 5.16 9.26
CA VAL A 401 25.04 5.71 10.24
C VAL A 401 23.70 4.96 10.32
N GLU A 402 23.40 4.07 9.38
CA GLU A 402 22.07 3.46 9.22
C GLU A 402 22.06 1.95 9.47
N ALA A 403 23.00 1.45 10.29
CA ALA A 403 23.06 0.03 10.57
C ALA A 403 22.09 -0.38 11.70
N ARG A 404 21.49 -1.55 11.57
CA ARG A 404 20.58 -2.14 12.56
C ARG A 404 21.12 -3.48 13.05
N LEU A 405 21.23 -3.59 14.36
CA LEU A 405 21.49 -4.84 15.08
C LEU A 405 20.16 -5.33 15.67
N SER A 406 19.67 -6.49 15.22
CA SER A 406 18.32 -6.91 15.58
C SER A 406 18.12 -8.43 15.66
N GLY A 407 16.99 -8.83 16.27
CA GLY A 407 16.53 -10.21 16.36
C GLY A 407 17.54 -11.12 17.07
N ALA A 408 17.60 -12.38 16.61
CA ALA A 408 18.46 -13.42 17.20
C ALA A 408 19.98 -13.06 17.17
N ILE A 409 20.39 -12.22 16.22
CA ILE A 409 21.79 -11.79 16.12
C ILE A 409 22.12 -10.84 17.29
N ALA A 410 21.20 -9.91 17.59
CA ALA A 410 21.36 -9.04 18.74
C ALA A 410 21.37 -9.84 20.05
N GLU A 411 20.48 -10.82 20.21
CA GLU A 411 20.45 -11.69 21.39
C GLU A 411 21.75 -12.46 21.57
N ARG A 412 22.29 -13.00 20.48
CA ARG A 412 23.58 -13.71 20.50
C ARG A 412 24.75 -12.81 20.86
N VAL A 413 24.82 -11.61 20.24
CA VAL A 413 25.91 -10.65 20.48
C VAL A 413 25.87 -10.09 21.89
N LEU A 414 24.69 -9.76 22.38
CA LEU A 414 24.47 -9.17 23.70
C LEU A 414 24.48 -10.24 24.81
N ALA A 415 24.26 -11.48 24.46
CA ALA A 415 24.00 -12.59 25.41
C ALA A 415 22.82 -12.27 26.37
N LEU A 416 21.79 -11.60 25.84
CA LEU A 416 20.59 -11.15 26.56
C LEU A 416 19.36 -11.36 25.68
N THR A 417 18.23 -11.71 26.30
CA THR A 417 16.92 -11.70 25.66
C THR A 417 16.22 -10.34 25.81
N PRO A 418 15.24 -10.00 24.96
CA PRO A 418 14.45 -8.79 25.11
C PRO A 418 13.75 -8.65 26.49
N ASN A 419 13.34 -9.78 27.08
CA ASN A 419 12.69 -9.78 28.40
C ASN A 419 13.70 -9.46 29.51
N GLU A 420 14.89 -10.06 29.48
CA GLU A 420 15.97 -9.76 30.43
C GLU A 420 16.40 -8.30 30.33
N TYR A 421 16.52 -7.75 29.12
CA TYR A 421 16.83 -6.32 28.92
C TYR A 421 15.81 -5.40 29.63
N GLN A 422 14.52 -5.75 29.62
CA GLN A 422 13.50 -4.93 30.28
C GLN A 422 13.62 -4.90 31.80
N THR A 423 14.26 -5.90 32.41
CA THR A 423 14.50 -5.99 33.85
C THR A 423 15.78 -5.30 34.30
N LEU A 424 16.68 -4.96 33.35
CA LEU A 424 17.92 -4.29 33.66
C LEU A 424 17.70 -2.85 34.18
N SER A 425 18.47 -2.47 35.20
CA SER A 425 18.58 -1.08 35.64
C SER A 425 19.28 -0.23 34.59
N GLU A 426 19.13 1.09 34.63
CA GLU A 426 19.83 2.02 33.72
C GLU A 426 21.34 1.91 33.84
N HIS A 427 21.85 1.60 35.06
CA HIS A 427 23.30 1.40 35.29
C HIS A 427 23.81 0.13 34.58
N GLU A 428 23.06 -0.98 34.64
CA GLU A 428 23.39 -2.23 33.95
C GLU A 428 23.33 -2.09 32.45
N LYS A 429 22.35 -1.37 31.92
CA LYS A 429 22.27 -1.02 30.52
C LYS A 429 23.46 -0.22 30.03
N ALA A 430 23.86 0.78 30.81
CA ALA A 430 25.06 1.56 30.54
C ALA A 430 26.33 0.71 30.57
N GLN A 431 26.48 -0.18 31.55
CA GLN A 431 27.61 -1.11 31.60
C GLN A 431 27.64 -2.05 30.37
N CYS A 432 26.50 -2.58 29.96
CA CYS A 432 26.40 -3.38 28.74
C CYS A 432 26.83 -2.58 27.51
N LYS A 433 26.36 -1.35 27.36
CA LYS A 433 26.76 -0.46 26.28
C LYS A 433 28.25 -0.26 26.18
N TRP A 434 28.90 0.02 27.30
CA TRP A 434 30.34 0.30 27.35
C TRP A 434 31.24 -0.93 27.12
N LYS A 435 30.69 -2.15 27.17
CA LYS A 435 31.41 -3.36 26.74
C LYS A 435 31.66 -3.44 25.24
N PHE A 436 30.84 -2.74 24.44
CA PHE A 436 30.90 -2.80 22.98
C PHE A 436 31.34 -1.46 22.37
N LEU A 437 30.97 -0.35 23.00
CA LEU A 437 31.23 0.98 22.47
C LEU A 437 32.71 1.28 22.41
N MET A 438 33.20 1.79 21.30
CA MET A 438 34.62 2.17 21.03
C MET A 438 35.55 0.97 20.78
N ASP A 439 35.03 -0.25 20.70
CA ASP A 439 35.80 -1.41 20.29
C ASP A 439 35.72 -1.61 18.74
N TYR A 440 36.71 -2.30 18.20
CA TYR A 440 36.78 -2.67 16.80
C TYR A 440 36.10 -4.02 16.55
N PHE A 441 35.36 -4.07 15.46
CA PHE A 441 34.62 -5.25 15.05
C PHE A 441 34.88 -5.61 13.60
N GLU A 442 34.91 -6.92 13.33
CA GLU A 442 34.56 -7.45 12.03
C GLU A 442 33.05 -7.54 11.94
N VAL A 443 32.45 -6.76 11.05
CA VAL A 443 31.01 -6.67 10.91
C VAL A 443 30.61 -7.20 9.54
N LYS A 444 29.75 -8.21 9.50
CA LYS A 444 29.16 -8.75 8.30
C LYS A 444 27.80 -8.12 8.08
N LEU A 445 27.63 -7.51 6.94
CA LEU A 445 26.51 -6.64 6.62
C LEU A 445 25.72 -7.18 5.43
N LEU A 446 24.41 -7.04 5.49
CA LEU A 446 23.52 -7.07 4.36
C LEU A 446 23.07 -5.64 4.06
N VAL A 447 23.43 -5.15 2.91
CA VAL A 447 23.12 -3.79 2.44
C VAL A 447 22.04 -3.86 1.38
N ARG A 448 21.03 -3.02 1.53
CA ARG A 448 19.98 -2.84 0.55
C ARG A 448 19.97 -1.43 0.05
N LYS A 449 19.96 -1.31 -1.26
CA LYS A 449 19.90 -0.04 -1.96
C LYS A 449 18.54 0.63 -1.77
N GLU A 450 18.47 1.92 -2.04
CA GLU A 450 17.19 2.61 -2.23
C GLU A 450 16.40 1.93 -3.35
N SER A 451 15.09 1.84 -3.20
CA SER A 451 14.20 1.26 -4.19
C SER A 451 12.86 1.98 -4.22
N ALA A 452 12.00 1.60 -5.17
CA ALA A 452 10.64 2.14 -5.29
C ALA A 452 9.80 2.05 -4.00
N VAL A 453 10.15 1.16 -3.09
CA VAL A 453 9.46 0.94 -1.80
C VAL A 453 10.32 1.30 -0.59
N ARG A 454 11.56 1.65 -0.80
CA ARG A 454 12.52 1.95 0.28
C ARG A 454 13.21 3.29 0.02
N ARG A 455 12.89 4.27 0.84
CA ARG A 455 13.39 5.64 0.71
C ARG A 455 14.90 5.77 0.95
N GLN A 456 15.44 4.95 1.83
CA GLN A 456 16.81 5.03 2.28
C GLN A 456 17.48 3.67 2.17
N MET A 457 18.80 3.68 1.99
CA MET A 457 19.62 2.49 2.14
C MET A 457 19.35 1.87 3.53
N SER A 458 19.21 0.57 3.58
CA SER A 458 19.04 -0.17 4.82
C SER A 458 20.22 -1.10 5.00
N VAL A 459 20.89 -1.01 6.16
CA VAL A 459 22.02 -1.84 6.50
C VAL A 459 21.69 -2.69 7.71
N ILE A 460 21.90 -3.98 7.57
CA ILE A 460 21.57 -4.98 8.57
C ILE A 460 22.85 -5.69 9.00
N VAL A 461 23.09 -5.75 10.28
CA VAL A 461 24.16 -6.56 10.85
C VAL A 461 23.73 -8.03 10.81
N VAL A 462 24.42 -8.82 9.99
CA VAL A 462 24.21 -10.28 9.90
C VAL A 462 25.03 -11.02 10.93
N ASP A 463 26.23 -10.51 11.22
CA ASP A 463 27.12 -11.02 12.26
C ASP A 463 28.11 -9.93 12.67
N MET A 464 28.59 -9.97 13.91
CA MET A 464 29.68 -9.13 14.36
C MET A 464 30.50 -9.84 15.43
N ARG A 465 31.79 -9.66 15.35
CA ARG A 465 32.74 -10.15 16.37
C ARG A 465 33.79 -9.10 16.69
N VAL A 466 34.21 -9.04 17.92
CA VAL A 466 35.38 -8.19 18.34
C VAL A 466 36.62 -8.66 17.60
N ILE A 467 37.37 -7.72 17.06
CA ILE A 467 38.66 -7.98 16.39
C ILE A 467 39.79 -7.34 17.20
N GLN A 468 40.88 -8.08 17.37
CA GLN A 468 42.06 -7.58 18.06
C GLN A 468 42.90 -6.69 17.14
N ILE A 469 43.57 -5.67 17.71
CA ILE A 469 44.35 -4.70 16.95
C ILE A 469 45.40 -5.33 16.01
N PRO A 470 46.15 -6.38 16.40
CA PRO A 470 47.07 -7.05 15.46
C PRO A 470 46.36 -7.65 14.23
N GLU A 471 45.25 -8.32 14.46
CA GLU A 471 44.42 -8.89 13.37
C GLU A 471 43.82 -7.80 12.48
N LEU A 472 43.36 -6.70 13.09
CA LEU A 472 42.86 -5.53 12.37
C LEU A 472 43.93 -4.92 11.47
N ALA A 473 45.19 -4.76 11.97
CA ALA A 473 46.31 -4.21 11.21
C ALA A 473 46.58 -5.05 9.93
N GLU A 474 46.55 -6.39 10.03
CA GLU A 474 46.71 -7.27 8.86
C GLU A 474 45.59 -7.06 7.81
N LYS A 475 44.39 -6.78 8.28
CA LYS A 475 43.21 -6.61 7.38
C LYS A 475 43.15 -5.23 6.73
N ILE A 476 43.62 -4.18 7.40
CA ILE A 476 43.59 -2.80 6.87
C ILE A 476 44.79 -2.51 5.97
N CYS A 477 45.93 -3.11 6.20
CA CYS A 477 47.16 -2.86 5.40
C CYS A 477 47.13 -3.46 3.99
N VAL A 478 46.05 -4.09 3.55
CA VAL A 478 45.90 -4.69 2.22
C VAL A 478 45.22 -3.74 1.23
N PHE A 479 44.95 -2.46 1.61
CA PHE A 479 44.30 -1.48 0.74
C PHE A 479 45.20 -0.26 0.47
#